data_9cb4ace6e3279f07e556ec3f6ad88ce0
#
_entry.id   9cb4ace6e3279f07e556ec3f6ad88ce0
#
_cell.length_a   1.000
_cell.length_b   1.000
_cell.length_c   1.000
_cell.angle_alpha   90.00
_cell.angle_beta   90.00
_cell.angle_gamma   90.00
#
_symmetry.space_group_name_H-M   'P 1'
#
loop_
_entity.id
_entity.type
_entity.pdbx_description
1 polymer ?
#
loop_
_entity_poly.entity_id
_entity_poly.type
_entity_poly.pdbx_seq_one_letter_code
_entity_poly.pdbx_strand_id
1 'polypeptide(L)'
;MLNVALPKGRLGEKVYSMFASAGFECPEALGDSRKLIFVNEEKGVSYFWVKPSDVSVYVERGSADIGVVGKDIIDEYRPDVYEILDLKMGKCRMCVAARKGYRDNPGRTIRVATKFSNIARSYYSSIGRDIDIIHLNGSIELAPVLEMSDVIVDIVETGTTLKENGLEVIETIMPISARVIVNKAAFEFKKKDIIKVLDSLMEQTKENG
;
A
#
# COMPACT_ATOMS: atom_id res chain seq x y z
N MET A 1 20.80 -8.45 13.25
CA MET A 1 19.68 -7.52 13.57
C MET A 1 18.88 -7.26 12.31
N LEU A 2 17.56 -7.33 12.39
CA LEU A 2 16.63 -7.00 11.29
C LEU A 2 16.15 -5.57 11.41
N ASN A 3 16.21 -4.82 10.32
CA ASN A 3 15.67 -3.47 10.21
C ASN A 3 14.30 -3.52 9.54
N VAL A 4 13.26 -3.04 10.22
CA VAL A 4 11.87 -3.15 9.76
C VAL A 4 11.27 -1.75 9.56
N ALA A 5 10.83 -1.47 8.35
CA ALA A 5 10.10 -0.25 8.02
C ALA A 5 8.59 -0.51 8.10
N LEU A 6 7.89 0.23 8.97
CA LEU A 6 6.45 0.13 9.14
C LEU A 6 5.74 1.41 8.67
N PRO A 7 4.56 1.27 8.04
CA PRO A 7 3.76 2.42 7.67
C PRO A 7 3.17 3.09 8.93
N LYS A 8 3.21 4.41 9.02
CA LYS A 8 2.51 5.16 10.07
C LYS A 8 1.00 4.93 10.01
N GLY A 9 0.36 4.84 11.17
CA GLY A 9 -1.08 4.69 11.34
C GLY A 9 -1.53 3.27 11.68
N ARG A 10 -2.84 3.07 11.74
CA ARG A 10 -3.50 1.85 12.25
C ARG A 10 -3.01 0.54 11.63
N LEU A 11 -2.68 0.53 10.35
CA LEU A 11 -2.16 -0.67 9.69
C LEU A 11 -0.80 -1.05 10.28
N GLY A 12 0.11 -0.08 10.40
CA GLY A 12 1.45 -0.34 10.93
C GLY A 12 1.43 -0.81 12.38
N GLU A 13 0.55 -0.26 13.22
CA GLU A 13 0.39 -0.70 14.61
C GLU A 13 -0.07 -2.17 14.70
N LYS A 14 -1.04 -2.55 13.86
CA LYS A 14 -1.49 -3.96 13.76
C LYS A 14 -0.36 -4.87 13.29
N VAL A 15 0.39 -4.46 12.28
CA VAL A 15 1.53 -5.21 11.77
C VAL A 15 2.63 -5.32 12.82
N TYR A 16 2.94 -4.22 13.53
CA TYR A 16 3.89 -4.29 14.64
C TYR A 16 3.46 -5.34 15.68
N SER A 17 2.18 -5.40 16.04
CA SER A 17 1.67 -6.41 16.98
C SER A 17 1.92 -7.84 16.50
N MET A 18 1.83 -8.09 15.20
CA MET A 18 2.16 -9.39 14.61
C MET A 18 3.66 -9.72 14.74
N PHE A 19 4.55 -8.74 14.50
CA PHE A 19 5.99 -8.89 14.70
C PHE A 19 6.34 -9.12 16.18
N ALA A 20 5.69 -8.40 17.09
CA ALA A 20 5.88 -8.57 18.52
C ALA A 20 5.47 -10.01 18.97
N SER A 21 4.32 -10.51 18.50
CA SER A 21 3.87 -11.87 18.74
C SER A 21 4.80 -12.94 18.14
N ALA A 22 5.54 -12.60 17.09
CA ALA A 22 6.59 -13.43 16.50
C ALA A 22 7.91 -13.43 17.30
N GLY A 23 7.96 -12.69 18.42
CA GLY A 23 9.15 -12.59 19.29
C GLY A 23 10.11 -11.46 18.91
N PHE A 24 9.68 -10.52 18.07
CA PHE A 24 10.45 -9.35 17.64
C PHE A 24 9.87 -8.05 18.26
N GLU A 25 9.52 -8.10 19.55
CA GLU A 25 8.97 -6.95 20.25
C GLU A 25 10.02 -5.84 20.48
N CYS A 26 9.58 -4.59 20.36
CA CYS A 26 10.31 -3.38 20.74
C CYS A 26 9.31 -2.38 21.32
N PRO A 27 8.95 -2.47 22.62
CA PRO A 27 7.87 -1.69 23.22
C PRO A 27 8.01 -0.18 23.04
N GLU A 28 9.26 0.33 22.99
CA GLU A 28 9.53 1.75 22.74
C GLU A 28 8.99 2.22 21.38
N ALA A 29 8.81 1.34 20.41
CA ALA A 29 8.34 1.68 19.07
C ALA A 29 6.87 2.17 19.03
N LEU A 30 6.08 1.86 20.07
CA LEU A 30 4.70 2.32 20.22
C LEU A 30 4.59 3.54 21.17
N GLY A 31 5.68 3.94 21.80
CA GLY A 31 5.69 5.05 22.75
C GLY A 31 5.58 6.42 22.06
N ASP A 32 5.11 7.42 22.84
CA ASP A 32 5.16 8.84 22.41
C ASP A 32 6.60 9.34 22.51
N SER A 33 7.36 9.18 21.45
CA SER A 33 8.78 9.53 21.39
C SER A 33 9.12 10.27 20.10
N ARG A 34 10.07 11.20 20.19
CA ARG A 34 10.66 11.87 19.01
C ARG A 34 11.79 11.08 18.36
N LYS A 35 12.15 9.90 18.91
CA LYS A 35 13.11 9.00 18.27
C LYS A 35 12.60 8.59 16.91
N LEU A 36 13.51 8.44 15.95
CA LEU A 36 13.18 7.98 14.59
C LEU A 36 13.38 6.49 14.42
N ILE A 37 14.30 5.91 15.21
CA ILE A 37 14.64 4.48 15.16
C ILE A 37 14.54 3.92 16.57
N PHE A 38 13.88 2.78 16.70
CA PHE A 38 13.66 2.05 17.94
C PHE A 38 14.38 0.71 17.84
N VAL A 39 15.26 0.43 18.77
CA VAL A 39 16.14 -0.76 18.73
C VAL A 39 15.89 -1.64 19.95
N ASN A 40 15.72 -2.93 19.72
CA ASN A 40 15.80 -3.96 20.74
C ASN A 40 16.92 -4.93 20.39
N GLU A 41 18.09 -4.74 21.00
CA GLU A 41 19.28 -5.54 20.74
C GLU A 41 19.09 -7.00 21.14
N GLU A 42 18.40 -7.27 22.26
CA GLU A 42 18.12 -8.61 22.76
C GLU A 42 17.30 -9.41 21.75
N LYS A 43 16.31 -8.78 21.11
CA LYS A 43 15.46 -9.39 20.09
C LYS A 43 16.06 -9.31 18.69
N GLY A 44 17.14 -8.59 18.53
CA GLY A 44 17.84 -8.44 17.25
C GLY A 44 17.01 -7.71 16.19
N VAL A 45 16.19 -6.73 16.58
CA VAL A 45 15.31 -5.99 15.68
C VAL A 45 15.40 -4.48 15.90
N SER A 46 15.23 -3.73 14.84
CA SER A 46 14.99 -2.29 14.89
C SER A 46 13.77 -1.92 14.04
N TYR A 47 13.03 -0.92 14.49
CA TYR A 47 11.85 -0.39 13.81
C TYR A 47 11.98 1.08 13.52
N PHE A 48 11.42 1.51 12.41
CA PHE A 48 11.16 2.92 12.15
C PHE A 48 9.86 3.10 11.35
N TRP A 49 9.19 4.24 11.62
CA TRP A 49 7.88 4.55 11.08
C TRP A 49 7.98 5.59 9.98
N VAL A 50 7.49 5.26 8.80
CA VAL A 50 7.51 6.16 7.63
C VAL A 50 6.12 6.30 7.01
N LYS A 51 5.97 7.23 6.06
CA LYS A 51 4.73 7.30 5.27
C LYS A 51 4.54 5.99 4.52
N PRO A 52 3.29 5.50 4.35
CA PRO A 52 3.02 4.26 3.61
C PRO A 52 3.69 4.20 2.23
N SER A 53 3.67 5.32 1.47
CA SER A 53 4.32 5.44 0.16
C SER A 53 5.83 5.27 0.17
N ASP A 54 6.47 5.52 1.31
CA ASP A 54 7.93 5.58 1.39
C ASP A 54 8.55 4.25 1.85
N VAL A 55 7.76 3.37 2.48
CA VAL A 55 8.23 2.07 3.00
C VAL A 55 8.99 1.29 1.92
N SER A 56 8.43 1.19 0.72
CA SER A 56 9.05 0.45 -0.38
C SER A 56 10.41 1.01 -0.78
N VAL A 57 10.58 2.32 -0.72
CA VAL A 57 11.86 2.99 -1.02
C VAL A 57 12.95 2.61 0.00
N TYR A 58 12.60 2.59 1.31
CA TYR A 58 13.55 2.18 2.35
C TYR A 58 13.95 0.72 2.23
N VAL A 59 13.02 -0.16 1.84
CA VAL A 59 13.32 -1.57 1.61
C VAL A 59 14.16 -1.75 0.35
N GLU A 60 13.79 -1.13 -0.76
CA GLU A 60 14.53 -1.20 -2.02
C GLU A 60 15.99 -0.74 -1.86
N ARG A 61 16.20 0.36 -1.12
CA ARG A 61 17.53 0.93 -0.86
C ARG A 61 18.33 0.21 0.22
N GLY A 62 17.78 -0.83 0.85
CA GLY A 62 18.46 -1.63 1.88
C GLY A 62 18.59 -0.95 3.24
N SER A 63 17.93 0.18 3.46
CA SER A 63 17.82 0.81 4.79
C SER A 63 16.91 0.02 5.72
N ALA A 64 15.94 -0.70 5.15
CA ALA A 64 15.15 -1.72 5.81
C ALA A 64 15.38 -3.08 5.13
N ASP A 65 15.43 -4.14 5.93
CA ASP A 65 15.47 -5.52 5.45
C ASP A 65 14.06 -6.00 5.05
N ILE A 66 13.07 -5.60 5.85
CA ILE A 66 11.66 -5.97 5.70
C ILE A 66 10.81 -4.70 5.79
N GLY A 67 9.73 -4.67 5.03
CA GLY A 67 8.71 -3.63 5.14
C GLY A 67 7.30 -4.18 4.87
N VAL A 68 6.29 -3.40 5.25
CA VAL A 68 4.90 -3.72 4.93
C VAL A 68 4.24 -2.55 4.21
N VAL A 69 3.67 -2.85 3.05
CA VAL A 69 3.03 -1.85 2.16
C VAL A 69 1.71 -2.37 1.62
N GLY A 70 0.85 -1.49 1.15
CA GLY A 70 -0.30 -1.88 0.36
C GLY A 70 0.12 -2.40 -1.03
N LYS A 71 -0.66 -3.31 -1.60
CA LYS A 71 -0.46 -3.80 -2.97
C LYS A 71 -0.47 -2.66 -4.00
N ASP A 72 -1.25 -1.61 -3.75
CA ASP A 72 -1.29 -0.38 -4.54
C ASP A 72 0.07 0.30 -4.68
N ILE A 73 0.87 0.33 -3.60
CA ILE A 73 2.22 0.92 -3.62
C ILE A 73 3.18 0.08 -4.46
N ILE A 74 3.07 -1.25 -4.38
CA ILE A 74 3.92 -2.15 -5.18
C ILE A 74 3.61 -1.96 -6.66
N ASP A 75 2.33 -1.94 -7.03
CA ASP A 75 1.91 -1.87 -8.43
C ASP A 75 2.09 -0.48 -9.03
N GLU A 76 1.98 0.59 -8.22
CA GLU A 76 2.24 1.95 -8.67
C GLU A 76 3.74 2.22 -8.87
N TYR A 77 4.57 1.90 -7.87
CA TYR A 77 5.99 2.27 -7.89
C TYR A 77 6.92 1.19 -8.40
N ARG A 78 6.47 -0.08 -8.45
CA ARG A 78 7.22 -1.24 -8.96
C ARG A 78 8.63 -1.33 -8.36
N PRO A 79 8.79 -1.28 -7.03
CA PRO A 79 10.09 -1.31 -6.38
C PRO A 79 10.80 -2.64 -6.65
N ASP A 80 12.13 -2.61 -6.73
CA ASP A 80 12.96 -3.81 -6.93
C ASP A 80 13.16 -4.59 -5.62
N VAL A 81 12.10 -5.22 -5.13
CA VAL A 81 12.03 -5.99 -3.87
C VAL A 81 11.37 -7.35 -4.10
N TYR A 82 11.46 -8.24 -3.12
CA TYR A 82 10.63 -9.43 -3.08
C TYR A 82 9.30 -9.11 -2.38
N GLU A 83 8.17 -9.35 -3.07
CA GLU A 83 6.83 -9.42 -2.46
C GLU A 83 6.61 -10.87 -2.03
N ILE A 84 6.56 -11.15 -0.70
CA ILE A 84 6.62 -12.53 -0.22
C ILE A 84 5.29 -12.99 0.40
N LEU A 85 4.61 -12.14 1.18
CA LEU A 85 3.44 -12.56 1.95
C LEU A 85 2.31 -11.55 1.86
N ASP A 86 1.09 -12.05 1.60
CA ASP A 86 -0.15 -11.29 1.76
C ASP A 86 -0.65 -11.45 3.19
N LEU A 87 -0.65 -10.37 3.96
CA LEU A 87 -1.14 -10.36 5.34
C LEU A 87 -2.67 -10.38 5.43
N LYS A 88 -3.37 -10.28 4.30
CA LYS A 88 -4.85 -10.23 4.20
C LYS A 88 -5.51 -9.16 5.07
N MET A 89 -4.75 -8.14 5.43
CA MET A 89 -5.13 -6.99 6.26
C MET A 89 -5.26 -5.73 5.40
N GLY A 90 -5.97 -4.72 5.93
CA GLY A 90 -6.15 -3.44 5.23
C GLY A 90 -6.84 -3.62 3.87
N LYS A 91 -7.80 -4.56 3.79
CA LYS A 91 -8.50 -4.89 2.55
C LYS A 91 -9.27 -3.69 2.03
N CYS A 92 -8.97 -3.31 0.81
CA CYS A 92 -9.68 -2.32 0.01
C CYS A 92 -9.56 -2.69 -1.47
N ARG A 93 -9.93 -1.81 -2.37
CA ARG A 93 -9.87 -2.07 -3.81
C ARG A 93 -9.51 -0.82 -4.58
N MET A 94 -8.75 -0.97 -5.66
CA MET A 94 -8.55 0.07 -6.65
C MET A 94 -9.76 0.09 -7.59
N CYS A 95 -10.38 1.26 -7.76
CA CYS A 95 -11.60 1.39 -8.54
C CYS A 95 -11.51 2.56 -9.51
N VAL A 96 -12.27 2.45 -10.59
CA VAL A 96 -12.70 3.59 -11.40
C VAL A 96 -14.02 4.10 -10.80
N ALA A 97 -14.10 5.40 -10.53
CA ALA A 97 -15.33 6.04 -10.09
C ALA A 97 -15.61 7.32 -10.89
N ALA A 98 -16.87 7.66 -11.03
CA ALA A 98 -17.31 8.86 -11.75
C ALA A 98 -18.59 9.43 -11.14
N ARG A 99 -19.06 10.57 -11.67
CA ARG A 99 -20.38 11.11 -11.33
C ARG A 99 -21.47 10.11 -11.67
N LYS A 100 -22.48 10.05 -10.85
CA LYS A 100 -23.64 9.19 -11.07
C LYS A 100 -24.25 9.43 -12.47
N GLY A 101 -24.46 8.34 -13.19
CA GLY A 101 -24.99 8.36 -14.54
C GLY A 101 -23.95 8.67 -15.62
N TYR A 102 -22.65 8.69 -15.29
CA TYR A 102 -21.57 8.79 -16.28
C TYR A 102 -21.71 7.69 -17.37
N ARG A 103 -21.49 8.10 -18.62
CA ARG A 103 -21.41 7.19 -19.77
C ARG A 103 -20.12 7.44 -20.52
N ASP A 104 -19.32 6.41 -20.69
CA ASP A 104 -18.10 6.49 -21.49
C ASP A 104 -18.44 6.77 -22.97
N ASN A 105 -17.61 7.62 -23.60
CA ASN A 105 -17.65 7.87 -25.03
C ASN A 105 -16.37 7.33 -25.69
N PRO A 106 -16.43 6.18 -26.38
CA PRO A 106 -15.26 5.53 -26.98
C PRO A 106 -14.50 6.41 -27.99
N GLY A 107 -15.16 7.39 -28.57
CA GLY A 107 -14.55 8.33 -29.54
C GLY A 107 -13.76 9.47 -28.92
N ARG A 108 -13.64 9.54 -27.59
CA ARG A 108 -12.97 10.61 -26.88
C ARG A 108 -11.97 10.09 -25.87
N THR A 109 -10.81 10.72 -25.73
CA THR A 109 -9.84 10.48 -24.66
C THR A 109 -10.48 10.78 -23.31
N ILE A 110 -10.34 9.85 -22.35
CA ILE A 110 -10.89 9.97 -21.00
C ILE A 110 -9.91 10.77 -20.13
N ARG A 111 -10.37 11.81 -19.46
CA ARG A 111 -9.59 12.54 -18.44
C ARG A 111 -9.71 11.78 -17.11
N VAL A 112 -8.59 11.28 -16.63
CA VAL A 112 -8.49 10.46 -15.40
C VAL A 112 -7.73 11.21 -14.33
N ALA A 113 -8.38 11.61 -13.24
CA ALA A 113 -7.67 12.16 -12.09
C ALA A 113 -7.29 11.00 -11.13
N THR A 114 -6.03 10.97 -10.71
CA THR A 114 -5.52 9.90 -9.86
C THR A 114 -4.20 10.26 -9.19
N LYS A 115 -3.93 9.63 -8.06
CA LYS A 115 -2.61 9.53 -7.43
C LYS A 115 -1.81 8.35 -8.02
N PHE A 116 -2.48 7.38 -8.64
CA PHE A 116 -1.96 6.09 -9.09
C PHE A 116 -1.84 6.07 -10.62
N SER A 117 -0.92 6.87 -11.14
CA SER A 117 -0.77 7.09 -12.59
C SER A 117 -0.37 5.82 -13.34
N ASN A 118 0.49 4.99 -12.78
CA ASN A 118 0.97 3.76 -13.43
C ASN A 118 -0.10 2.66 -13.42
N ILE A 119 -0.85 2.53 -12.31
CA ILE A 119 -1.99 1.62 -12.24
C ILE A 119 -3.06 2.04 -13.26
N ALA A 120 -3.42 3.33 -13.31
CA ALA A 120 -4.40 3.83 -14.27
C ALA A 120 -3.96 3.57 -15.72
N ARG A 121 -2.70 3.89 -16.08
CA ARG A 121 -2.16 3.60 -17.43
C ARG A 121 -2.23 2.13 -17.77
N SER A 122 -1.80 1.26 -16.85
CA SER A 122 -1.80 -0.19 -17.06
C SER A 122 -3.22 -0.71 -17.30
N TYR A 123 -4.18 -0.28 -16.48
CA TYR A 123 -5.58 -0.68 -16.63
C TYR A 123 -6.17 -0.24 -17.97
N TYR A 124 -6.11 1.06 -18.29
CA TYR A 124 -6.70 1.59 -19.52
C TYR A 124 -6.01 1.07 -20.79
N SER A 125 -4.69 0.86 -20.75
CA SER A 125 -3.97 0.19 -21.84
C SER A 125 -4.45 -1.24 -22.06
N SER A 126 -4.76 -1.99 -21.00
CA SER A 126 -5.23 -3.38 -21.10
C SER A 126 -6.60 -3.51 -21.80
N ILE A 127 -7.42 -2.47 -21.71
CA ILE A 127 -8.74 -2.40 -22.37
C ILE A 127 -8.75 -1.56 -23.64
N GLY A 128 -7.57 -1.14 -24.11
CA GLY A 128 -7.43 -0.41 -25.39
C GLY A 128 -8.03 1.01 -25.38
N ARG A 129 -8.02 1.69 -24.21
CA ARG A 129 -8.59 3.04 -24.06
C ARG A 129 -7.50 4.11 -23.88
N ASP A 130 -7.57 5.16 -24.66
CA ASP A 130 -6.73 6.34 -24.50
C ASP A 130 -7.18 7.21 -23.34
N ILE A 131 -6.22 7.64 -22.52
CA ILE A 131 -6.47 8.47 -21.34
C ILE A 131 -5.54 9.68 -21.28
N ASP A 132 -6.04 10.76 -20.69
CA ASP A 132 -5.28 11.91 -20.24
C ASP A 132 -5.24 11.91 -18.71
N ILE A 133 -4.03 11.77 -18.13
CA ILE A 133 -3.86 11.65 -16.68
C ILE A 133 -3.64 13.02 -16.04
N ILE A 134 -4.50 13.32 -15.08
CA ILE A 134 -4.37 14.46 -14.18
C ILE A 134 -3.87 13.92 -12.83
N HIS A 135 -2.56 14.07 -12.60
CA HIS A 135 -1.97 13.59 -11.35
C HIS A 135 -2.30 14.52 -10.19
N LEU A 136 -2.91 13.97 -9.13
CA LEU A 136 -3.23 14.66 -7.88
C LEU A 136 -2.68 13.86 -6.69
N ASN A 137 -2.31 14.56 -5.61
CA ASN A 137 -1.76 13.93 -4.40
C ASN A 137 -2.80 13.58 -3.34
N GLY A 138 -4.01 14.12 -3.45
CA GLY A 138 -5.13 13.89 -2.51
C GLY A 138 -6.38 14.63 -2.95
N SER A 139 -7.49 14.40 -2.24
CA SER A 139 -8.82 14.94 -2.55
C SER A 139 -9.21 14.70 -4.03
N ILE A 140 -8.95 13.49 -4.49
CA ILE A 140 -9.11 13.09 -5.89
C ILE A 140 -10.57 13.25 -6.33
N GLU A 141 -11.52 13.04 -5.39
CA GLU A 141 -12.96 13.12 -5.60
C GLU A 141 -13.42 14.53 -6.07
N LEU A 142 -12.66 15.58 -5.77
CA LEU A 142 -12.97 16.93 -6.22
C LEU A 142 -12.86 17.07 -7.73
N ALA A 143 -11.98 16.33 -8.39
CA ALA A 143 -11.71 16.52 -9.81
C ALA A 143 -12.95 16.30 -10.69
N PRO A 144 -13.73 15.22 -10.58
CA PRO A 144 -14.97 15.09 -11.35
C PRO A 144 -16.07 16.04 -10.88
N VAL A 145 -16.12 16.43 -9.60
CA VAL A 145 -17.09 17.39 -9.08
C VAL A 145 -16.89 18.76 -9.71
N LEU A 146 -15.64 19.16 -9.88
CA LEU A 146 -15.23 20.42 -10.52
C LEU A 146 -15.07 20.31 -12.06
N GLU A 147 -15.50 19.20 -12.68
CA GLU A 147 -15.42 18.93 -14.12
C GLU A 147 -13.99 18.94 -14.70
N MET A 148 -13.01 18.79 -13.83
CA MET A 148 -11.60 18.70 -14.19
C MET A 148 -11.26 17.36 -14.84
N SER A 149 -11.92 16.27 -14.39
CA SER A 149 -11.79 14.93 -14.96
C SER A 149 -13.15 14.31 -15.25
N ASP A 150 -13.16 13.30 -16.10
CA ASP A 150 -14.34 12.52 -16.42
C ASP A 150 -14.55 11.40 -15.39
N VAL A 151 -13.45 10.80 -14.94
CA VAL A 151 -13.40 9.73 -13.95
C VAL A 151 -12.23 9.92 -12.99
N ILE A 152 -12.22 9.15 -11.92
CA ILE A 152 -11.07 8.98 -11.03
C ILE A 152 -10.64 7.52 -10.98
N VAL A 153 -9.35 7.29 -10.71
CA VAL A 153 -8.82 5.98 -10.28
C VAL A 153 -8.27 6.16 -8.88
N ASP A 154 -8.92 5.52 -7.91
CA ASP A 154 -8.54 5.68 -6.51
C ASP A 154 -8.91 4.46 -5.66
N ILE A 155 -8.38 4.43 -4.43
CA ILE A 155 -8.65 3.39 -3.44
C ILE A 155 -10.04 3.60 -2.85
N VAL A 156 -10.82 2.53 -2.79
CA VAL A 156 -12.15 2.51 -2.19
C VAL A 156 -12.21 1.41 -1.12
N GLU A 157 -12.43 1.81 0.12
CA GLU A 157 -12.68 0.88 1.23
C GLU A 157 -14.21 0.64 1.34
N THR A 158 -14.96 1.62 1.80
CA THR A 158 -16.42 1.53 1.97
C THR A 158 -17.22 2.21 0.86
N GLY A 159 -16.61 3.19 0.20
CA GLY A 159 -17.26 4.03 -0.82
C GLY A 159 -18.14 5.15 -0.26
N THR A 160 -18.14 5.39 1.05
CA THR A 160 -18.94 6.45 1.69
C THR A 160 -18.59 7.83 1.13
N THR A 161 -17.30 8.18 1.07
CA THR A 161 -16.82 9.46 0.54
C THR A 161 -17.30 9.70 -0.90
N LEU A 162 -17.26 8.67 -1.74
CA LEU A 162 -17.74 8.77 -3.12
C LEU A 162 -19.23 9.10 -3.15
N LYS A 163 -20.04 8.37 -2.39
CA LYS A 163 -21.51 8.58 -2.34
C LYS A 163 -21.89 9.97 -1.85
N GLU A 164 -21.21 10.47 -0.80
CA GLU A 164 -21.45 11.80 -0.23
C GLU A 164 -21.14 12.92 -1.24
N ASN A 165 -20.23 12.65 -2.20
CA ASN A 165 -19.87 13.60 -3.26
C ASN A 165 -20.55 13.32 -4.61
N GLY A 166 -21.60 12.49 -4.64
CA GLY A 166 -22.37 12.21 -5.86
C GLY A 166 -21.62 11.37 -6.89
N LEU A 167 -20.60 10.61 -6.43
CA LEU A 167 -19.83 9.69 -7.25
C LEU A 167 -20.26 8.24 -6.98
N GLU A 168 -20.04 7.39 -7.97
CA GLU A 168 -20.27 5.95 -7.87
C GLU A 168 -19.09 5.18 -8.47
N VAL A 169 -18.82 3.99 -7.93
CA VAL A 169 -17.85 3.06 -8.51
C VAL A 169 -18.44 2.49 -9.80
N ILE A 170 -17.70 2.63 -10.90
CA ILE A 170 -18.08 2.08 -12.20
C ILE A 170 -17.43 0.72 -12.41
N GLU A 171 -16.16 0.59 -12.00
CA GLU A 171 -15.35 -0.60 -12.25
C GLU A 171 -14.40 -0.85 -11.07
N THR A 172 -14.15 -2.10 -10.75
CA THR A 172 -13.12 -2.52 -9.81
C THR A 172 -11.92 -3.05 -10.57
N ILE A 173 -10.78 -2.36 -10.46
CA ILE A 173 -9.54 -2.71 -11.16
C ILE A 173 -8.87 -3.92 -10.51
N MET A 174 -8.66 -3.84 -9.19
CA MET A 174 -7.98 -4.89 -8.44
C MET A 174 -8.27 -4.82 -6.93
N PRO A 175 -8.20 -5.96 -6.20
CA PRO A 175 -8.21 -5.97 -4.75
C PRO A 175 -6.85 -5.49 -4.22
N ILE A 176 -6.86 -4.87 -3.04
CA ILE A 176 -5.68 -4.39 -2.33
C ILE A 176 -5.67 -5.01 -0.93
N SER A 177 -4.49 -5.42 -0.48
CA SER A 177 -4.21 -5.83 0.90
C SER A 177 -2.75 -5.51 1.25
N ALA A 178 -2.41 -5.56 2.53
CA ALA A 178 -1.06 -5.34 3.02
C ALA A 178 -0.14 -6.50 2.64
N ARG A 179 1.03 -6.18 2.11
CA ARG A 179 2.06 -7.11 1.63
C ARG A 179 3.35 -6.94 2.42
N VAL A 180 3.95 -8.06 2.80
CA VAL A 180 5.33 -8.07 3.30
C VAL A 180 6.28 -8.05 2.10
N ILE A 181 7.15 -7.05 2.09
CA ILE A 181 8.22 -6.91 1.11
C ILE A 181 9.58 -7.04 1.78
N VAL A 182 10.54 -7.59 1.05
CA VAL A 182 11.89 -7.85 1.55
C VAL A 182 12.94 -7.35 0.56
N ASN A 183 13.97 -6.70 1.09
CA ASN A 183 15.14 -6.33 0.29
C ASN A 183 15.83 -7.57 -0.25
N LYS A 184 16.16 -7.61 -1.52
CA LYS A 184 16.76 -8.77 -2.20
C LYS A 184 18.10 -9.19 -1.60
N ALA A 185 18.98 -8.23 -1.32
CA ALA A 185 20.28 -8.51 -0.71
C ALA A 185 20.10 -8.98 0.75
N ALA A 186 19.25 -8.33 1.53
CA ALA A 186 18.95 -8.76 2.89
C ALA A 186 18.39 -10.20 2.93
N PHE A 187 17.56 -10.58 1.96
CA PHE A 187 17.04 -11.94 1.86
C PHE A 187 18.16 -12.97 1.71
N GLU A 188 19.22 -12.67 0.97
CA GLU A 188 20.37 -13.57 0.84
C GLU A 188 21.22 -13.62 2.11
N PHE A 189 21.52 -12.46 2.70
CA PHE A 189 22.47 -12.38 3.82
C PHE A 189 21.84 -12.65 5.20
N LYS A 190 20.54 -12.42 5.37
CA LYS A 190 19.78 -12.58 6.63
C LYS A 190 18.63 -13.58 6.51
N LYS A 191 18.72 -14.49 5.55
CA LYS A 191 17.66 -15.44 5.17
C LYS A 191 17.03 -16.15 6.37
N LYS A 192 17.86 -16.66 7.31
CA LYS A 192 17.38 -17.39 8.49
C LYS A 192 16.45 -16.56 9.37
N ASP A 193 16.84 -15.32 9.65
CA ASP A 193 16.04 -14.43 10.52
C ASP A 193 14.78 -13.96 9.80
N ILE A 194 14.89 -13.67 8.49
CA ILE A 194 13.75 -13.27 7.67
C ILE A 194 12.72 -14.38 7.56
N ILE A 195 13.14 -15.62 7.28
CA ILE A 195 12.22 -16.77 7.22
C ILE A 195 11.52 -16.99 8.55
N LYS A 196 12.24 -16.90 9.69
CA LYS A 196 11.62 -17.03 11.01
C LYS A 196 10.48 -16.03 11.23
N VAL A 197 10.66 -14.77 10.80
CA VAL A 197 9.61 -13.75 10.83
C VAL A 197 8.45 -14.13 9.91
N LEU A 198 8.75 -14.47 8.67
CA LEU A 198 7.73 -14.80 7.65
C LEU A 198 6.87 -16.01 8.06
N ASP A 199 7.47 -17.06 8.59
CA ASP A 199 6.75 -18.26 9.05
C ASP A 199 5.75 -17.89 10.15
N SER A 200 6.17 -17.11 11.15
CA SER A 200 5.28 -16.68 12.23
C SER A 200 4.17 -15.75 11.73
N LEU A 201 4.47 -14.81 10.84
CA LEU A 201 3.44 -13.93 10.23
C LEU A 201 2.45 -14.73 9.38
N MET A 202 2.92 -15.77 8.69
CA MET A 202 2.08 -16.65 7.88
C MET A 202 1.11 -17.46 8.75
N GLU A 203 1.57 -18.00 9.88
CA GLU A 203 0.71 -18.71 10.83
C GLU A 203 -0.39 -17.81 11.37
N GLN A 204 -0.04 -16.62 11.85
CA GLN A 204 -1.00 -15.61 12.34
C GLN A 204 -2.02 -15.19 11.26
N THR A 205 -1.60 -15.13 10.00
CA THR A 205 -2.49 -14.76 8.89
C THR A 205 -3.50 -15.85 8.58
N LYS A 206 -3.17 -17.14 8.82
CA LYS A 206 -4.10 -18.27 8.66
C LYS A 206 -5.17 -18.30 9.76
N GLU A 207 -4.81 -17.91 10.98
CA GLU A 207 -5.73 -17.88 12.11
C GLU A 207 -6.76 -16.72 12.02
N ASN A 208 -6.41 -15.65 11.32
CA ASN A 208 -7.23 -14.42 11.19
C ASN A 208 -8.05 -14.35 9.88
N GLY A 209 -7.94 -15.30 8.99
CA GLY A 209 -8.59 -15.33 7.65
C GLY A 209 -9.69 -16.32 7.54
#